data_f3ca383890170e5e68e85441d2e909c2
#
_entry.id   f3ca383890170e5e68e85441d2e909c2
#
_cell.length_a   1.000
_cell.length_b   1.000
_cell.length_c   1.000
_cell.angle_alpha   90.00
_cell.angle_beta   90.00
_cell.angle_gamma   90.00
#
_symmetry.space_group_name_H-M   'P 1'
#
loop_
_entity.id
_entity.type
_entity.pdbx_description
1 polymer ?
#
loop_
_entity_poly.entity_id
_entity_poly.type
_entity_poly.pdbx_seq_one_letter_code
_entity_poly.pdbx_strand_id
1 'polypeptide(L)'
;MVTYSSTFKIIFCTVRQRNELGVYLINLSVADLLYISTLPLWIDYFLQRDDWIHGQESCKLFGFIFYTNIYVSIAFLCCISLDRFLAVAYPLRFAKVRRIKTAVLVSAVVWIIEIVANSAPLFHDELFQDRFNHTFCFEKYPMQDWVAGMNLYRTFLGFLGPWTAMLVAYRGILAAVRCNVSTERQEKAKIQRLALSLILIVLLCFGPYHALLLVRSIMFLRRPCDCGSEESLFAAYHVSLALTSLNCVADPILYCFVNEGARNDVGLIPSAAWMELQANS
;
A
#
# COMPACT_ATOMS: atom_id res chain seq x y z
N MET A 1 -16.33 4.47 -10.21
CA MET A 1 -16.77 5.90 -10.19
C MET A 1 -16.75 6.51 -8.79
N VAL A 2 -17.23 5.83 -7.76
CA VAL A 2 -17.24 6.34 -6.36
C VAL A 2 -15.84 6.62 -5.83
N THR A 3 -14.87 5.76 -6.07
CA THR A 3 -13.47 5.91 -5.65
C THR A 3 -12.77 7.13 -6.26
N TYR A 4 -12.97 7.41 -7.55
CA TYR A 4 -12.40 8.62 -8.20
C TYR A 4 -12.87 9.91 -7.55
N SER A 5 -14.18 10.02 -7.29
CA SER A 5 -14.77 11.22 -6.66
C SER A 5 -14.27 11.41 -5.23
N SER A 6 -14.11 10.32 -4.48
CA SER A 6 -13.60 10.35 -3.10
C SER A 6 -12.13 10.75 -3.06
N THR A 7 -11.28 10.17 -3.91
CA THR A 7 -9.85 10.49 -3.97
C THR A 7 -9.61 11.93 -4.39
N PHE A 8 -10.36 12.45 -5.36
CA PHE A 8 -10.27 13.86 -5.78
C PHE A 8 -10.66 14.84 -4.66
N LYS A 9 -11.76 14.56 -3.93
CA LYS A 9 -12.17 15.37 -2.76
C LYS A 9 -11.10 15.33 -1.67
N ILE A 10 -10.48 14.18 -1.44
CA ILE A 10 -9.40 13.98 -0.50
C ILE A 10 -8.20 14.84 -0.85
N ILE A 11 -7.72 14.79 -2.09
CA ILE A 11 -6.61 15.63 -2.56
C ILE A 11 -6.93 17.11 -2.32
N PHE A 12 -8.14 17.56 -2.67
CA PHE A 12 -8.56 18.93 -2.49
C PHE A 12 -8.58 19.37 -1.02
N CYS A 13 -9.13 18.53 -0.12
CA CYS A 13 -9.17 18.82 1.32
C CYS A 13 -7.76 18.82 1.93
N THR A 14 -6.84 17.99 1.45
CA THR A 14 -5.47 17.87 1.97
C THR A 14 -4.57 18.99 1.49
N VAL A 15 -4.72 19.42 0.24
CA VAL A 15 -4.00 20.62 -0.27
C VAL A 15 -4.31 21.85 0.58
N ARG A 16 -5.51 21.91 1.15
CA ARG A 16 -5.93 22.98 2.08
C ARG A 16 -5.24 22.88 3.45
N GLN A 17 -4.81 21.68 3.86
CA GLN A 17 -4.07 21.48 5.10
C GLN A 17 -2.57 21.46 4.85
N ARG A 18 -1.91 22.59 5.09
CA ARG A 18 -0.46 22.77 4.94
C ARG A 18 0.31 22.15 6.11
N ASN A 19 0.33 20.81 6.22
CA ASN A 19 1.13 20.09 7.20
C ASN A 19 1.93 18.94 6.56
N GLU A 20 2.91 18.39 7.29
CA GLU A 20 3.78 17.29 6.83
C GLU A 20 2.99 16.02 6.51
N LEU A 21 1.97 15.71 7.29
CA LEU A 21 1.12 14.56 7.09
C LEU A 21 0.33 14.65 5.76
N GLY A 22 -0.15 15.85 5.45
CA GLY A 22 -0.83 16.13 4.19
C GLY A 22 0.04 15.82 2.98
N VAL A 23 1.36 16.07 3.06
CA VAL A 23 2.30 15.72 1.97
C VAL A 23 2.30 14.22 1.72
N TYR A 24 2.42 13.38 2.75
CA TYR A 24 2.42 11.91 2.59
C TYR A 24 1.09 11.39 2.03
N LEU A 25 -0.02 11.93 2.53
CA LEU A 25 -1.35 11.55 2.07
C LEU A 25 -1.62 11.93 0.60
N ILE A 26 -1.14 13.09 0.14
CA ILE A 26 -1.23 13.48 -1.28
C ILE A 26 -0.43 12.50 -2.14
N ASN A 27 0.79 12.15 -1.75
CA ASN A 27 1.61 11.20 -2.49
C ASN A 27 0.98 9.80 -2.55
N LEU A 28 0.38 9.35 -1.45
CA LEU A 28 -0.39 8.10 -1.40
C LEU A 28 -1.55 8.15 -2.40
N SER A 29 -2.35 9.23 -2.38
CA SER A 29 -3.45 9.41 -3.33
C SER A 29 -2.99 9.48 -4.79
N VAL A 30 -1.82 10.06 -5.06
CA VAL A 30 -1.24 10.09 -6.42
C VAL A 30 -0.88 8.66 -6.86
N ALA A 31 -0.26 7.86 -5.99
CA ALA A 31 0.04 6.46 -6.28
C ALA A 31 -1.23 5.66 -6.59
N ASP A 32 -2.30 5.84 -5.80
CA ASP A 32 -3.60 5.19 -6.02
C ASP A 32 -4.24 5.59 -7.36
N LEU A 33 -4.19 6.88 -7.72
CA LEU A 33 -4.72 7.34 -9.01
C LEU A 33 -3.96 6.73 -10.19
N LEU A 34 -2.63 6.64 -10.11
CA LEU A 34 -1.82 5.96 -11.12
C LEU A 34 -2.23 4.49 -11.24
N TYR A 35 -2.39 3.80 -10.12
CA TYR A 35 -2.84 2.40 -10.12
C TYR A 35 -4.25 2.25 -10.70
N ILE A 36 -5.23 3.05 -10.25
CA ILE A 36 -6.61 2.99 -10.72
C ILE A 36 -6.69 3.23 -12.24
N SER A 37 -5.79 4.05 -12.81
CA SER A 37 -5.72 4.27 -14.25
C SER A 37 -5.33 3.01 -15.04
N THR A 38 -4.69 2.02 -14.40
CA THR A 38 -4.31 0.75 -15.02
C THR A 38 -5.41 -0.32 -14.97
N LEU A 39 -6.38 -0.18 -14.04
CA LEU A 39 -7.42 -1.18 -13.81
C LEU A 39 -8.23 -1.57 -15.05
N PRO A 40 -8.60 -0.65 -15.98
CA PRO A 40 -9.36 -1.03 -17.17
C PRO A 40 -8.68 -2.14 -17.99
N LEU A 41 -7.35 -2.09 -18.14
CA LEU A 41 -6.62 -3.12 -18.89
C LEU A 41 -6.49 -4.43 -18.11
N TRP A 42 -6.33 -4.36 -16.79
CA TRP A 42 -6.34 -5.56 -15.95
C TRP A 42 -7.71 -6.24 -15.94
N ILE A 43 -8.79 -5.46 -15.92
CA ILE A 43 -10.16 -6.01 -16.01
C ILE A 43 -10.37 -6.67 -17.37
N ASP A 44 -9.93 -6.04 -18.46
CA ASP A 44 -10.03 -6.63 -19.80
C ASP A 44 -9.26 -7.95 -19.89
N TYR A 45 -8.03 -7.99 -19.38
CA TYR A 45 -7.20 -9.20 -19.30
C TYR A 45 -7.94 -10.36 -18.59
N PHE A 46 -8.52 -10.13 -17.42
CA PHE A 46 -9.28 -11.15 -16.70
C PHE A 46 -10.58 -11.56 -17.42
N LEU A 47 -11.27 -10.62 -18.06
CA LEU A 47 -12.48 -10.92 -18.84
C LEU A 47 -12.16 -11.79 -20.08
N GLN A 48 -10.95 -11.66 -20.62
CA GLN A 48 -10.46 -12.47 -21.73
C GLN A 48 -9.79 -13.78 -21.27
N ARG A 49 -10.06 -14.22 -20.04
CA ARG A 49 -9.53 -15.47 -19.45
C ARG A 49 -8.00 -15.51 -19.42
N ASP A 50 -7.41 -14.44 -18.92
CA ASP A 50 -5.96 -14.23 -18.77
C ASP A 50 -5.21 -14.18 -20.12
N ASP A 51 -5.86 -13.71 -21.21
CA ASP A 51 -5.22 -13.47 -22.50
C ASP A 51 -4.90 -11.97 -22.67
N TRP A 52 -3.61 -11.62 -22.71
CA TRP A 52 -3.13 -10.25 -22.83
C TRP A 52 -2.94 -9.85 -24.30
N ILE A 53 -3.90 -9.11 -24.83
CA ILE A 53 -3.92 -8.68 -26.24
C ILE A 53 -3.26 -7.32 -26.49
N HIS A 54 -2.82 -6.62 -25.44
CA HIS A 54 -2.36 -5.21 -25.53
C HIS A 54 -0.88 -5.05 -25.84
N GLY A 55 -0.16 -6.16 -26.09
CA GLY A 55 1.27 -6.14 -26.45
C GLY A 55 2.22 -6.03 -25.26
N GLN A 56 3.52 -6.18 -25.54
CA GLN A 56 4.55 -6.33 -24.51
C GLN A 56 4.84 -5.04 -23.74
N GLU A 57 4.91 -3.90 -24.42
CA GLU A 57 5.26 -2.63 -23.78
C GLU A 57 4.18 -2.17 -22.78
N SER A 58 2.91 -2.42 -23.11
CA SER A 58 1.81 -2.14 -22.17
C SER A 58 1.87 -3.09 -20.97
N CYS A 59 2.12 -4.39 -21.16
CA CYS A 59 2.31 -5.34 -20.07
C CYS A 59 3.41 -4.85 -19.11
N LYS A 60 4.60 -4.52 -19.61
CA LYS A 60 5.73 -4.01 -18.80
C LYS A 60 5.35 -2.75 -18.03
N LEU A 61 4.76 -1.76 -18.71
CA LEU A 61 4.40 -0.47 -18.11
C LEU A 61 3.35 -0.62 -17.02
N PHE A 62 2.27 -1.34 -17.30
CA PHE A 62 1.16 -1.48 -16.35
C PHE A 62 1.56 -2.35 -15.16
N GLY A 63 2.37 -3.39 -15.35
CA GLY A 63 2.94 -4.14 -14.26
C GLY A 63 3.91 -3.31 -13.42
N PHE A 64 4.77 -2.50 -14.04
CA PHE A 64 5.64 -1.56 -13.35
C PHE A 64 4.84 -0.59 -12.45
N ILE A 65 3.78 0.02 -12.97
CA ILE A 65 2.90 0.92 -12.20
C ILE A 65 2.24 0.17 -11.05
N PHE A 66 1.73 -1.04 -11.30
CA PHE A 66 1.09 -1.89 -10.31
C PHE A 66 2.01 -2.19 -9.12
N TYR A 67 3.22 -2.71 -9.40
CA TYR A 67 4.17 -3.04 -8.34
C TYR A 67 4.70 -1.80 -7.62
N THR A 68 4.97 -0.71 -8.36
CA THR A 68 5.40 0.55 -7.75
C THR A 68 4.34 1.09 -6.80
N ASN A 69 3.05 1.02 -7.15
CA ASN A 69 1.97 1.43 -6.24
C ASN A 69 1.99 0.65 -4.92
N ILE A 70 2.13 -0.68 -4.95
CA ILE A 70 2.17 -1.51 -3.75
C ILE A 70 3.23 -0.98 -2.76
N TYR A 71 4.47 -0.81 -3.24
CA TYR A 71 5.59 -0.48 -2.35
C TYR A 71 5.64 1.00 -1.96
N VAL A 72 5.25 1.89 -2.84
CA VAL A 72 5.05 3.32 -2.53
C VAL A 72 3.99 3.49 -1.45
N SER A 73 2.86 2.77 -1.53
CA SER A 73 1.80 2.83 -0.53
C SER A 73 2.28 2.31 0.82
N ILE A 74 2.94 1.15 0.88
CA ILE A 74 3.52 0.62 2.13
C ILE A 74 4.51 1.62 2.74
N ALA A 75 5.39 2.22 1.92
CA ALA A 75 6.37 3.19 2.38
C ALA A 75 5.72 4.46 2.95
N PHE A 76 4.69 5.01 2.30
CA PHE A 76 3.99 6.19 2.82
C PHE A 76 3.17 5.89 4.06
N LEU A 77 2.51 4.74 4.16
CA LEU A 77 1.84 4.31 5.39
C LEU A 77 2.82 4.17 6.56
N CYS A 78 4.04 3.67 6.28
CA CYS A 78 5.13 3.64 7.26
C CYS A 78 5.58 5.06 7.65
N CYS A 79 5.78 5.97 6.69
CA CYS A 79 6.13 7.37 6.97
C CYS A 79 5.08 8.06 7.85
N ILE A 80 3.79 7.87 7.57
CA ILE A 80 2.68 8.38 8.36
C ILE A 80 2.73 7.84 9.79
N SER A 81 2.98 6.53 9.94
CA SER A 81 3.08 5.89 11.26
C SER A 81 4.25 6.44 12.08
N LEU A 82 5.42 6.59 11.45
CA LEU A 82 6.61 7.16 12.08
C LEU A 82 6.43 8.64 12.43
N ASP A 83 5.82 9.43 11.56
CA ASP A 83 5.51 10.84 11.85
C ASP A 83 4.59 10.97 13.07
N ARG A 84 3.54 10.15 13.14
CA ARG A 84 2.66 10.13 14.32
C ARG A 84 3.39 9.71 15.59
N PHE A 85 4.27 8.72 15.52
CA PHE A 85 5.10 8.32 16.65
C PHE A 85 5.98 9.48 17.14
N LEU A 86 6.70 10.15 16.24
CA LEU A 86 7.56 11.29 16.59
C LEU A 86 6.74 12.47 17.18
N ALA A 87 5.53 12.69 16.65
CA ALA A 87 4.63 13.71 17.14
C ALA A 87 4.20 13.49 18.59
N VAL A 88 3.92 12.24 18.94
CA VAL A 88 3.34 11.87 20.25
C VAL A 88 4.43 11.63 21.29
N ALA A 89 5.50 10.90 20.91
CA ALA A 89 6.55 10.53 21.85
C ALA A 89 7.60 11.63 22.08
N TYR A 90 7.88 12.44 21.07
CA TYR A 90 8.96 13.42 21.10
C TYR A 90 8.60 14.77 20.46
N PRO A 91 7.52 15.45 20.89
CA PRO A 91 6.95 16.60 20.19
C PRO A 91 7.93 17.77 20.01
N LEU A 92 8.75 18.06 21.02
CA LEU A 92 9.70 19.17 20.97
C LEU A 92 11.04 18.79 20.30
N ARG A 93 11.53 17.58 20.54
CA ARG A 93 12.84 17.13 20.06
C ARG A 93 12.89 17.06 18.53
N PHE A 94 11.83 16.56 17.89
CA PHE A 94 11.76 16.36 16.45
C PHE A 94 10.92 17.41 15.70
N ALA A 95 10.53 18.50 16.35
CA ALA A 95 9.79 19.60 15.70
C ALA A 95 10.51 20.17 14.47
N LYS A 96 11.86 20.16 14.46
CA LYS A 96 12.66 20.62 13.30
C LYS A 96 12.64 19.63 12.12
N VAL A 97 12.48 18.34 12.39
CA VAL A 97 12.41 17.29 11.37
C VAL A 97 10.99 17.20 10.79
N ARG A 98 9.98 17.41 11.62
CA ARG A 98 8.58 17.42 11.23
C ARG A 98 8.19 18.75 10.58
N ARG A 99 8.63 18.93 9.33
CA ARG A 99 8.36 20.12 8.50
C ARG A 99 7.97 19.68 7.10
N ILE A 100 7.15 20.47 6.43
CA ILE A 100 6.72 20.24 5.04
C ILE A 100 7.92 20.00 4.12
N LYS A 101 9.00 20.77 4.24
CA LYS A 101 10.20 20.60 3.42
C LYS A 101 10.83 19.21 3.58
N THR A 102 10.89 18.71 4.81
CA THR A 102 11.41 17.36 5.10
C THR A 102 10.47 16.28 4.54
N ALA A 103 9.17 16.46 4.70
CA ALA A 103 8.18 15.53 4.14
C ALA A 103 8.26 15.45 2.62
N VAL A 104 8.43 16.58 1.94
CA VAL A 104 8.63 16.62 0.48
C VAL A 104 9.92 15.91 0.08
N LEU A 105 11.03 16.16 0.80
CA LEU A 105 12.29 15.46 0.52
C LEU A 105 12.17 13.95 0.72
N VAL A 106 11.58 13.51 1.84
CA VAL A 106 11.33 12.09 2.12
C VAL A 106 10.46 11.48 1.04
N SER A 107 9.40 12.18 0.61
CA SER A 107 8.52 11.69 -0.46
C SER A 107 9.27 11.51 -1.78
N ALA A 108 10.13 12.47 -2.15
CA ALA A 108 10.96 12.35 -3.35
C ALA A 108 11.91 11.14 -3.27
N VAL A 109 12.54 10.93 -2.11
CA VAL A 109 13.43 9.77 -1.88
C VAL A 109 12.66 8.46 -1.97
N VAL A 110 11.47 8.37 -1.37
CA VAL A 110 10.59 7.17 -1.47
C VAL A 110 10.27 6.88 -2.94
N TRP A 111 9.81 7.87 -3.71
CA TRP A 111 9.50 7.67 -5.13
C TRP A 111 10.71 7.19 -5.93
N ILE A 112 11.88 7.81 -5.73
CA ILE A 112 13.11 7.41 -6.44
C ILE A 112 13.49 5.96 -6.10
N ILE A 113 13.49 5.60 -4.82
CA ILE A 113 13.83 4.23 -4.39
C ILE A 113 12.87 3.22 -5.01
N GLU A 114 11.56 3.45 -4.91
CA GLU A 114 10.57 2.48 -5.39
C GLU A 114 10.51 2.39 -6.91
N ILE A 115 10.68 3.49 -7.63
CA ILE A 115 10.79 3.50 -9.09
C ILE A 115 12.02 2.67 -9.53
N VAL A 116 13.18 2.91 -8.93
CA VAL A 116 14.41 2.17 -9.26
C VAL A 116 14.27 0.70 -8.88
N ALA A 117 13.80 0.39 -7.68
CA ALA A 117 13.66 -0.97 -7.19
C ALA A 117 12.67 -1.81 -8.02
N ASN A 118 11.60 -1.21 -8.53
CA ASN A 118 10.59 -1.90 -9.32
C ASN A 118 10.81 -1.80 -10.84
N SER A 119 11.88 -1.18 -11.32
CA SER A 119 12.15 -0.99 -12.76
C SER A 119 12.64 -2.25 -13.48
N ALA A 120 13.11 -3.27 -12.78
CA ALA A 120 13.68 -4.49 -13.37
C ALA A 120 12.77 -5.13 -14.45
N PRO A 121 11.44 -5.26 -14.26
CA PRO A 121 10.55 -5.81 -15.29
C PRO A 121 10.52 -5.02 -16.59
N LEU A 122 10.86 -3.73 -16.59
CA LEU A 122 10.89 -2.92 -17.82
C LEU A 122 11.99 -3.39 -18.78
N PHE A 123 13.02 -4.06 -18.28
CA PHE A 123 14.18 -4.54 -19.04
C PHE A 123 14.10 -6.02 -19.41
N HIS A 124 13.06 -6.73 -18.96
CA HIS A 124 12.83 -8.14 -19.25
C HIS A 124 11.56 -8.31 -20.07
N ASP A 125 11.48 -9.43 -20.81
CA ASP A 125 10.27 -9.78 -21.52
C ASP A 125 9.29 -10.41 -20.53
N GLU A 126 8.12 -9.80 -20.36
CA GLU A 126 7.11 -10.19 -19.36
C GLU A 126 5.91 -10.93 -19.97
N LEU A 127 5.89 -11.11 -21.29
CA LEU A 127 4.90 -11.94 -21.96
C LEU A 127 5.36 -13.39 -22.02
N PHE A 128 4.44 -14.28 -21.74
CA PHE A 128 4.59 -15.73 -21.89
C PHE A 128 3.41 -16.27 -22.69
N GLN A 129 3.69 -17.03 -23.75
CA GLN A 129 2.66 -17.66 -24.57
C GLN A 129 2.59 -19.15 -24.26
N ASP A 130 1.41 -19.64 -23.96
CA ASP A 130 1.17 -21.05 -23.70
C ASP A 130 1.01 -21.88 -25.01
N ARG A 131 0.79 -23.19 -24.85
CA ARG A 131 0.59 -24.12 -25.98
C ARG A 131 -0.76 -23.90 -26.71
N PHE A 132 -1.68 -23.15 -26.09
CA PHE A 132 -3.01 -22.85 -26.64
C PHE A 132 -3.06 -21.43 -27.23
N ASN A 133 -1.91 -20.79 -27.39
CA ASN A 133 -1.76 -19.44 -27.94
C ASN A 133 -2.35 -18.32 -27.04
N HIS A 134 -2.57 -18.59 -25.73
CA HIS A 134 -2.89 -17.55 -24.74
C HIS A 134 -1.61 -16.83 -24.32
N THR A 135 -1.69 -15.53 -24.23
CA THR A 135 -0.56 -14.68 -23.86
C THR A 135 -0.74 -14.16 -22.44
N PHE A 136 0.09 -14.64 -21.52
CA PHE A 136 0.08 -14.20 -20.12
C PHE A 136 1.01 -13.00 -19.93
N CYS A 137 0.58 -12.06 -19.08
CA CYS A 137 1.35 -10.89 -18.69
C CYS A 137 1.84 -11.05 -17.24
N PHE A 138 3.14 -10.98 -16.98
CA PHE A 138 3.80 -11.21 -15.69
C PHE A 138 3.70 -12.64 -15.13
N GLU A 139 3.33 -13.58 -15.94
CA GLU A 139 3.12 -14.97 -15.52
C GLU A 139 3.99 -15.92 -16.38
N LYS A 140 5.28 -15.97 -16.06
CA LYS A 140 6.20 -16.95 -16.68
C LYS A 140 6.34 -18.17 -15.80
N TYR A 141 6.14 -19.34 -16.40
CA TYR A 141 6.30 -20.62 -15.76
C TYR A 141 7.31 -21.49 -16.53
N PRO A 142 8.35 -22.07 -15.89
CA PRO A 142 8.72 -21.90 -14.46
C PRO A 142 9.27 -20.50 -14.17
N MET A 143 9.22 -20.12 -12.88
CA MET A 143 9.77 -18.84 -12.40
C MET A 143 11.25 -18.72 -12.77
N GLN A 144 11.72 -17.51 -13.00
CA GLN A 144 13.14 -17.23 -13.27
C GLN A 144 13.89 -16.85 -11.98
N ASP A 145 15.21 -17.12 -11.92
CA ASP A 145 16.02 -16.87 -10.71
C ASP A 145 15.97 -15.41 -10.25
N TRP A 146 16.03 -14.46 -11.17
CA TRP A 146 15.96 -13.04 -10.83
C TRP A 146 14.60 -12.64 -10.24
N VAL A 147 13.50 -13.30 -10.68
CA VAL A 147 12.15 -13.08 -10.15
C VAL A 147 12.06 -13.57 -8.70
N ALA A 148 12.64 -14.75 -8.40
CA ALA A 148 12.71 -15.26 -7.05
C ALA A 148 13.50 -14.32 -6.13
N GLY A 149 14.65 -13.81 -6.59
CA GLY A 149 15.44 -12.81 -5.87
C GLY A 149 14.66 -11.51 -5.61
N MET A 150 13.94 -11.01 -6.63
CA MET A 150 13.09 -9.83 -6.53
C MET A 150 11.94 -10.05 -5.52
N ASN A 151 11.30 -11.21 -5.54
CA ASN A 151 10.22 -11.54 -4.60
C ASN A 151 10.71 -11.58 -3.14
N LEU A 152 11.93 -12.09 -2.91
CA LEU A 152 12.54 -12.08 -1.58
C LEU A 152 12.87 -10.65 -1.13
N TYR A 153 13.46 -9.83 -2.02
CA TYR A 153 13.69 -8.40 -1.76
C TYR A 153 12.38 -7.70 -1.38
N ARG A 154 11.35 -7.86 -2.19
CA ARG A 154 10.01 -7.31 -1.98
C ARG A 154 9.42 -7.73 -0.65
N THR A 155 9.55 -9.01 -0.29
CA THR A 155 9.01 -9.53 0.96
C THR A 155 9.75 -8.99 2.18
N PHE A 156 11.09 -9.01 2.18
CA PHE A 156 11.85 -8.64 3.36
C PHE A 156 12.03 -7.13 3.50
N LEU A 157 12.46 -6.45 2.45
CA LEU A 157 12.74 -5.01 2.50
C LEU A 157 11.51 -4.16 2.16
N GLY A 158 10.71 -4.59 1.18
CA GLY A 158 9.53 -3.84 0.76
C GLY A 158 8.32 -3.97 1.70
N PHE A 159 8.19 -5.09 2.43
CA PHE A 159 7.04 -5.34 3.30
C PHE A 159 7.43 -5.54 4.78
N LEU A 160 8.22 -6.56 5.12
CA LEU A 160 8.52 -6.88 6.52
C LEU A 160 9.30 -5.77 7.23
N GLY A 161 10.23 -5.11 6.55
CA GLY A 161 10.96 -3.96 7.09
C GLY A 161 10.02 -2.82 7.51
N PRO A 162 9.25 -2.21 6.59
CA PRO A 162 8.28 -1.18 6.92
C PRO A 162 7.25 -1.62 7.95
N TRP A 163 6.71 -2.84 7.85
CA TRP A 163 5.72 -3.34 8.79
C TRP A 163 6.27 -3.47 10.22
N THR A 164 7.50 -3.97 10.38
CA THR A 164 8.16 -4.03 11.70
C THR A 164 8.43 -2.63 12.25
N ALA A 165 8.83 -1.67 11.42
CA ALA A 165 9.00 -0.28 11.83
C ALA A 165 7.68 0.34 12.33
N MET A 166 6.56 0.05 11.66
CA MET A 166 5.22 0.47 12.09
C MET A 166 4.81 -0.14 13.43
N LEU A 167 5.13 -1.43 13.66
CA LEU A 167 4.88 -2.10 14.95
C LEU A 167 5.69 -1.46 16.09
N VAL A 168 6.95 -1.10 15.85
CA VAL A 168 7.79 -0.40 16.82
C VAL A 168 7.23 0.99 17.11
N ALA A 169 6.84 1.73 16.06
CA ALA A 169 6.20 3.04 16.20
C ALA A 169 4.91 2.96 17.02
N TYR A 170 4.07 1.97 16.76
CA TYR A 170 2.83 1.73 17.51
C TYR A 170 3.09 1.46 19.00
N ARG A 171 4.05 0.59 19.31
CA ARG A 171 4.46 0.35 20.71
C ARG A 171 4.94 1.63 21.39
N GLY A 172 5.72 2.45 20.67
CA GLY A 172 6.18 3.75 21.17
C GLY A 172 5.03 4.73 21.43
N ILE A 173 4.05 4.79 20.54
CA ILE A 173 2.81 5.58 20.72
C ILE A 173 2.06 5.12 21.97
N LEU A 174 1.85 3.80 22.15
CA LEU A 174 1.17 3.25 23.31
C LEU A 174 1.87 3.63 24.63
N ALA A 175 3.19 3.52 24.66
CA ALA A 175 4.00 3.88 25.82
C ALA A 175 3.86 5.39 26.14
N ALA A 176 4.04 6.25 25.15
CA ALA A 176 3.96 7.71 25.30
C ALA A 176 2.57 8.16 25.77
N VAL A 177 1.51 7.58 25.18
CA VAL A 177 0.12 7.89 25.54
C VAL A 177 -0.21 7.47 26.98
N ARG A 178 0.34 6.35 27.47
CA ARG A 178 0.16 5.90 28.86
C ARG A 178 0.84 6.85 29.86
N CYS A 179 2.03 7.34 29.52
CA CYS A 179 2.80 8.24 30.41
C CYS A 179 2.29 9.68 30.40
N ASN A 180 1.57 10.11 29.37
CA ASN A 180 1.09 11.49 29.26
C ASN A 180 -0.26 11.64 29.97
N VAL A 181 -0.26 12.26 31.16
CA VAL A 181 -1.46 12.47 32.00
C VAL A 181 -2.32 13.62 31.47
N SER A 182 -1.74 14.60 30.78
CA SER A 182 -2.41 15.84 30.37
C SER A 182 -3.29 15.71 29.12
N THR A 183 -3.10 14.66 28.30
CA THR A 183 -3.89 14.43 27.09
C THR A 183 -5.24 13.82 27.42
N GLU A 184 -6.32 14.33 26.86
CA GLU A 184 -7.67 13.81 27.05
C GLU A 184 -7.81 12.34 26.58
N ARG A 185 -8.68 11.59 27.26
CA ARG A 185 -8.90 10.16 26.97
C ARG A 185 -9.37 9.92 25.53
N GLN A 186 -10.20 10.80 24.99
CA GLN A 186 -10.70 10.70 23.61
C GLN A 186 -9.59 10.90 22.57
N GLU A 187 -8.71 11.87 22.81
CA GLU A 187 -7.57 12.14 21.94
C GLU A 187 -6.57 10.97 21.92
N LYS A 188 -6.31 10.38 23.09
CA LYS A 188 -5.51 9.15 23.23
C LYS A 188 -6.07 8.00 22.39
N ALA A 189 -7.37 7.74 22.53
CA ALA A 189 -8.04 6.68 21.79
C ALA A 189 -8.00 6.91 20.27
N LYS A 190 -8.13 8.15 19.81
CA LYS A 190 -8.05 8.53 18.40
C LYS A 190 -6.66 8.22 17.81
N ILE A 191 -5.59 8.63 18.49
CA ILE A 191 -4.21 8.36 18.08
C ILE A 191 -3.94 6.86 18.00
N GLN A 192 -4.39 6.10 19.00
CA GLN A 192 -4.21 4.65 19.03
C GLN A 192 -4.99 3.96 17.90
N ARG A 193 -6.23 4.35 17.64
CA ARG A 193 -7.05 3.81 16.54
C ARG A 193 -6.40 4.08 15.19
N LEU A 194 -5.92 5.30 14.93
CA LEU A 194 -5.21 5.62 13.70
C LEU A 194 -3.98 4.72 13.51
N ALA A 195 -3.12 4.63 14.52
CA ALA A 195 -1.91 3.83 14.43
C ALA A 195 -2.20 2.32 14.24
N LEU A 196 -3.24 1.80 14.90
CA LEU A 196 -3.69 0.42 14.70
C LEU A 196 -4.26 0.20 13.31
N SER A 197 -5.06 1.15 12.79
CA SER A 197 -5.65 1.05 11.46
C SER A 197 -4.58 0.97 10.37
N LEU A 198 -3.50 1.77 10.48
CA LEU A 198 -2.37 1.71 9.54
C LEU A 198 -1.74 0.32 9.48
N ILE A 199 -1.48 -0.28 10.65
CA ILE A 199 -0.90 -1.63 10.74
C ILE A 199 -1.84 -2.68 10.14
N LEU A 200 -3.14 -2.61 10.46
CA LEU A 200 -4.13 -3.56 9.97
C LEU A 200 -4.31 -3.46 8.47
N ILE A 201 -4.34 -2.25 7.89
CA ILE A 201 -4.43 -2.05 6.45
C ILE A 201 -3.23 -2.71 5.76
N VAL A 202 -2.00 -2.42 6.21
CA VAL A 202 -0.80 -3.02 5.61
C VAL A 202 -0.82 -4.54 5.75
N LEU A 203 -1.23 -5.09 6.89
CA LEU A 203 -1.27 -6.53 7.11
C LEU A 203 -2.35 -7.21 6.27
N LEU A 204 -3.56 -6.67 6.22
CA LEU A 204 -4.70 -7.31 5.55
C LEU A 204 -4.64 -7.16 4.03
N CYS A 205 -4.22 -5.98 3.54
CA CYS A 205 -4.15 -5.75 2.10
C CYS A 205 -2.90 -6.39 1.47
N PHE A 206 -1.75 -6.31 2.14
CA PHE A 206 -0.48 -6.73 1.53
C PHE A 206 0.10 -8.02 2.13
N GLY A 207 -0.29 -8.41 3.35
CA GLY A 207 0.24 -9.60 4.03
C GLY A 207 0.04 -10.90 3.26
N PRO A 208 -1.19 -11.22 2.80
CA PRO A 208 -1.45 -12.45 2.04
C PRO A 208 -0.60 -12.57 0.77
N TYR A 209 -0.46 -11.47 0.03
CA TYR A 209 0.35 -11.40 -1.18
C TYR A 209 1.83 -11.71 -0.89
N HIS A 210 2.42 -11.06 0.13
CA HIS A 210 3.84 -11.27 0.47
C HIS A 210 4.10 -12.66 1.08
N ALA A 211 3.14 -13.22 1.80
CA ALA A 211 3.22 -14.60 2.27
C ALA A 211 3.30 -15.59 1.10
N LEU A 212 2.47 -15.39 0.07
CA LEU A 212 2.52 -16.23 -1.14
C LEU A 212 3.77 -15.99 -1.98
N LEU A 213 4.26 -14.74 -2.11
CA LEU A 213 5.55 -14.48 -2.74
C LEU A 213 6.69 -15.25 -2.06
N LEU A 214 6.71 -15.26 -0.73
CA LEU A 214 7.72 -15.98 0.05
C LEU A 214 7.61 -17.49 -0.18
N VAL A 215 6.40 -18.04 -0.09
CA VAL A 215 6.15 -19.47 -0.31
C VAL A 215 6.60 -19.88 -1.72
N ARG A 216 6.15 -19.18 -2.76
CA ARG A 216 6.53 -19.43 -4.16
C ARG A 216 8.05 -19.39 -4.37
N SER A 217 8.71 -18.37 -3.80
CA SER A 217 10.17 -18.24 -3.93
C SER A 217 10.92 -19.36 -3.21
N ILE A 218 10.48 -19.78 -2.01
CA ILE A 218 11.07 -20.90 -1.29
C ILE A 218 10.86 -22.21 -2.05
N MET A 219 9.69 -22.45 -2.60
CA MET A 219 9.37 -23.66 -3.38
C MET A 219 10.26 -23.72 -4.64
N PHE A 220 10.36 -22.62 -5.38
CA PHE A 220 11.25 -22.51 -6.54
C PHE A 220 12.73 -22.80 -6.18
N LEU A 221 13.25 -22.21 -5.11
CA LEU A 221 14.63 -22.44 -4.66
C LEU A 221 14.89 -23.89 -4.26
N ARG A 222 13.87 -24.61 -3.77
CA ARG A 222 13.98 -26.03 -3.42
C ARG A 222 13.81 -26.96 -4.62
N ARG A 223 12.92 -26.63 -5.56
CA ARG A 223 12.54 -27.45 -6.72
C ARG A 223 12.24 -26.57 -7.93
N PRO A 224 13.23 -26.13 -8.69
CA PRO A 224 13.05 -25.15 -9.77
C PRO A 224 12.14 -25.61 -10.92
N CYS A 225 11.86 -26.91 -11.06
CA CYS A 225 11.06 -27.48 -12.15
C CYS A 225 9.70 -28.05 -11.70
N ASP A 226 9.23 -27.70 -10.50
CA ASP A 226 7.96 -28.22 -9.97
C ASP A 226 6.78 -27.31 -10.37
N CYS A 227 6.31 -27.47 -11.61
CA CYS A 227 5.15 -26.72 -12.14
C CYS A 227 3.84 -27.04 -11.39
N GLY A 228 3.69 -28.25 -10.81
CA GLY A 228 2.47 -28.62 -10.09
C GLY A 228 2.24 -27.83 -8.81
N SER A 229 3.31 -27.44 -8.14
CA SER A 229 3.25 -26.57 -6.96
C SER A 229 2.82 -25.14 -7.34
N GLU A 230 3.30 -24.61 -8.45
CA GLU A 230 2.92 -23.28 -8.93
C GLU A 230 1.45 -23.25 -9.37
N GLU A 231 0.96 -24.27 -10.08
CA GLU A 231 -0.44 -24.40 -10.47
C GLU A 231 -1.39 -24.43 -9.26
N SER A 232 -1.00 -25.13 -8.19
CA SER A 232 -1.80 -25.19 -6.96
C SER A 232 -1.93 -23.85 -6.23
N LEU A 233 -0.96 -22.95 -6.39
CA LEU A 233 -0.94 -21.61 -5.76
C LEU A 233 -1.51 -20.50 -6.67
N PHE A 234 -1.77 -20.79 -7.94
CA PHE A 234 -2.20 -19.82 -8.94
C PHE A 234 -3.41 -19.00 -8.49
N ALA A 235 -4.51 -19.66 -8.17
CA ALA A 235 -5.73 -18.98 -7.73
C ALA A 235 -5.53 -18.16 -6.44
N ALA A 236 -4.82 -18.71 -5.46
CA ALA A 236 -4.53 -18.03 -4.21
C ALA A 236 -3.66 -16.77 -4.45
N TYR A 237 -2.70 -16.86 -5.36
CA TYR A 237 -1.85 -15.73 -5.75
C TYR A 237 -2.67 -14.60 -6.38
N HIS A 238 -3.56 -14.89 -7.33
CA HIS A 238 -4.45 -13.90 -7.96
C HIS A 238 -5.39 -13.24 -6.97
N VAL A 239 -6.01 -14.03 -6.08
CA VAL A 239 -6.85 -13.48 -5.00
C VAL A 239 -6.03 -12.56 -4.09
N SER A 240 -4.83 -12.96 -3.70
CA SER A 240 -3.97 -12.15 -2.85
C SER A 240 -3.50 -10.86 -3.55
N LEU A 241 -3.28 -10.92 -4.85
CA LEU A 241 -2.94 -9.76 -5.67
C LEU A 241 -4.12 -8.79 -5.74
N ALA A 242 -5.34 -9.30 -5.94
CA ALA A 242 -6.56 -8.49 -5.90
C ALA A 242 -6.79 -7.82 -4.53
N LEU A 243 -6.42 -8.49 -3.42
CA LEU A 243 -6.51 -7.89 -2.08
C LEU A 243 -5.62 -6.66 -1.92
N THR A 244 -4.49 -6.57 -2.62
CA THR A 244 -3.64 -5.38 -2.57
C THR A 244 -4.35 -4.12 -3.07
N SER A 245 -5.31 -4.28 -3.99
CA SER A 245 -6.12 -3.19 -4.53
C SER A 245 -7.06 -2.55 -3.50
N LEU A 246 -7.38 -3.27 -2.43
CA LEU A 246 -8.22 -2.76 -1.34
C LEU A 246 -7.53 -1.62 -0.57
N ASN A 247 -6.21 -1.46 -0.69
CA ASN A 247 -5.51 -0.31 -0.14
C ASN A 247 -6.11 1.01 -0.65
N CYS A 248 -6.35 1.14 -1.95
CA CYS A 248 -6.94 2.35 -2.55
C CYS A 248 -8.36 2.67 -2.02
N VAL A 249 -9.06 1.67 -1.46
CA VAL A 249 -10.37 1.85 -0.80
C VAL A 249 -10.19 2.19 0.68
N ALA A 250 -9.14 1.67 1.32
CA ALA A 250 -8.85 1.89 2.73
C ALA A 250 -8.27 3.29 3.00
N ASP A 251 -7.53 3.87 2.05
CA ASP A 251 -6.87 5.16 2.19
C ASP A 251 -7.86 6.33 2.47
N PRO A 252 -9.04 6.44 1.82
CA PRO A 252 -10.07 7.38 2.21
C PRO A 252 -10.52 7.26 3.67
N ILE A 253 -10.54 6.05 4.23
CA ILE A 253 -10.91 5.81 5.63
C ILE A 253 -9.85 6.39 6.57
N LEU A 254 -8.55 6.21 6.24
CA LEU A 254 -7.45 6.82 6.99
C LEU A 254 -7.58 8.35 7.05
N TYR A 255 -8.01 8.96 5.96
CA TYR A 255 -8.28 10.40 5.91
C TYR A 255 -9.30 10.85 6.95
N CYS A 256 -10.38 10.12 7.13
CA CYS A 256 -11.40 10.43 8.11
C CYS A 256 -10.86 10.38 9.54
N PHE A 257 -9.88 9.51 9.82
CA PHE A 257 -9.22 9.46 11.13
C PHE A 257 -8.21 10.59 11.35
N VAL A 258 -7.59 11.06 10.28
CA VAL A 258 -6.57 12.14 10.34
C VAL A 258 -7.25 13.50 10.45
N ASN A 259 -8.40 13.70 9.82
CA ASN A 259 -9.02 14.98 9.57
C ASN A 259 -10.48 15.03 10.05
N GLU A 260 -10.74 15.63 11.21
CA GLU A 260 -12.13 15.85 11.68
C GLU A 260 -12.91 16.81 10.77
N GLY A 261 -12.26 17.80 10.16
CA GLY A 261 -12.90 18.72 9.21
C GLY A 261 -13.32 18.04 7.91
N ALA A 262 -12.52 17.13 7.37
CA ALA A 262 -12.82 16.40 6.15
C ALA A 262 -13.97 15.39 6.31
N ARG A 263 -14.28 14.97 7.53
CA ARG A 263 -15.37 14.04 7.83
C ARG A 263 -16.73 14.56 7.38
N ASN A 264 -16.97 15.85 7.53
CA ASN A 264 -18.21 16.49 7.13
C ASN A 264 -18.32 16.74 5.62
N ASP A 265 -17.16 16.90 4.94
CA ASP A 265 -17.10 17.22 3.51
C ASP A 265 -17.17 15.98 2.60
N VAL A 266 -16.73 14.81 3.10
CA VAL A 266 -16.62 13.58 2.28
C VAL A 266 -17.94 12.79 2.21
N GLY A 267 -18.88 13.00 3.15
CA GLY A 267 -20.21 12.36 3.12
C GLY A 267 -20.21 10.83 3.08
N LEU A 268 -19.07 10.20 3.46
CA LEU A 268 -18.83 8.75 3.32
C LEU A 268 -19.57 7.90 4.35
N ILE A 269 -20.03 8.50 5.47
CA ILE A 269 -20.79 7.78 6.51
C ILE A 269 -21.90 8.69 7.03
N PRO A 270 -23.17 8.23 7.04
CA PRO A 270 -24.26 8.96 7.68
C PRO A 270 -23.93 9.24 9.16
N SER A 271 -24.19 10.45 9.61
CA SER A 271 -23.91 10.90 11.00
C SER A 271 -24.54 10.00 12.07
N ALA A 272 -25.61 9.29 11.76
CA ALA A 272 -26.29 8.35 12.64
C ALA A 272 -25.44 7.09 12.98
N ALA A 273 -24.74 6.51 12.02
CA ALA A 273 -23.93 5.30 12.26
C ALA A 273 -22.70 5.55 13.14
N TRP A 274 -22.20 6.79 13.18
CA TRP A 274 -21.09 7.16 14.06
C TRP A 274 -21.53 7.46 15.49
N MET A 275 -22.74 7.97 15.68
CA MET A 275 -23.29 8.17 17.03
C MET A 275 -23.55 6.85 17.76
N GLU A 276 -23.96 5.79 17.04
CA GLU A 276 -24.10 4.44 17.60
C GLU A 276 -22.76 3.79 18.00
N LEU A 277 -21.68 4.03 17.22
CA LEU A 277 -20.35 3.54 17.57
C LEU A 277 -19.71 4.29 18.75
N GLN A 278 -20.10 5.55 18.98
CA GLN A 278 -19.66 6.33 20.14
C GLN A 278 -20.48 6.05 21.41
N ALA A 279 -21.73 5.65 21.28
CA ALA A 279 -22.59 5.32 22.41
C ALA A 279 -22.29 3.92 23.00
N ASN A 280 -21.65 3.03 22.21
CA ASN A 280 -21.29 1.65 22.61
C ASN A 280 -19.80 1.49 22.99
N SER A 281 -19.04 2.58 23.11
CA SER A 281 -17.64 2.62 23.55
C SER A 281 -17.48 3.41 24.85
#